data_b71d1c7caf4ed2f6c303f5747ce62ab3
#
_entry.id   b71d1c7caf4ed2f6c303f5747ce62ab3
#
_cell.length_a   1.000
_cell.length_b   1.000
_cell.length_c   1.000
_cell.angle_alpha   90.00
_cell.angle_beta   90.00
_cell.angle_gamma   90.00
#
_symmetry.space_group_name_H-M   'P 1'
#
loop_
_entity.id
_entity.type
_entity.pdbx_description
1 polymer ?
#
loop_
_entity_poly.entity_id
_entity_poly.type
_entity_poly.pdbx_seq_one_letter_code
_entity_poly.pdbx_strand_id
1 'polypeptide(L)'
;MNIELIDERRVLIELCSGDMEELQIKYSTLRADSEEGRTALRRLIYIAQQQTGFRITPDPVFLIEAIPYSGGCFILITLKEKSFRGKKFRILRRNPFQRIFSFESCEDILCALEKLYACRPVRYSSSIILYNGTYFLLITNGTKISAYIRVTAEEYALNSTSDRIIIAHITEHGKYVAKDNAVETAGAALCR
;
A
#
# COMPACT_ATOMS: atom_id res chain seq x y z
N MET A 1 12.30 5.90 11.40
CA MET A 1 12.39 4.93 10.29
C MET A 1 12.34 3.52 10.83
N ASN A 2 11.43 2.69 10.32
CA ASN A 2 11.34 1.27 10.63
C ASN A 2 11.67 0.46 9.38
N ILE A 3 12.51 -0.60 9.49
CA ILE A 3 12.92 -1.42 8.37
C ILE A 3 12.72 -2.89 8.73
N GLU A 4 11.89 -3.57 7.95
CA GLU A 4 11.51 -4.96 8.15
C GLU A 4 11.96 -5.81 6.96
N LEU A 5 12.76 -6.85 7.23
CA LEU A 5 13.12 -7.85 6.22
C LEU A 5 11.98 -8.86 6.12
N ILE A 6 11.21 -8.80 5.04
CA ILE A 6 10.08 -9.71 4.80
C ILE A 6 10.58 -11.10 4.39
N ASP A 7 11.56 -11.14 3.51
CA ASP A 7 12.25 -12.35 3.07
C ASP A 7 13.60 -11.98 2.41
N GLU A 8 14.31 -12.97 1.91
CA GLU A 8 15.64 -12.77 1.27
C GLU A 8 15.65 -11.77 0.10
N ARG A 9 14.46 -11.41 -0.43
CA ARG A 9 14.30 -10.58 -1.64
C ARG A 9 13.46 -9.35 -1.42
N ARG A 10 12.82 -9.19 -0.26
CA ARG A 10 11.88 -8.11 -0.01
C ARG A 10 12.13 -7.46 1.33
N VAL A 11 12.22 -6.15 1.30
CA VAL A 11 12.33 -5.31 2.48
C VAL A 11 11.25 -4.23 2.45
N LEU A 12 10.56 -4.06 3.56
CA LEU A 12 9.61 -2.98 3.79
C LEU A 12 10.29 -1.90 4.62
N ILE A 13 10.23 -0.68 4.16
CA ILE A 13 10.74 0.50 4.86
C ILE A 13 9.56 1.41 5.14
N GLU A 14 9.35 1.74 6.41
CA GLU A 14 8.42 2.77 6.83
C GLU A 14 9.22 4.03 7.21
N LEU A 15 8.95 5.14 6.51
CA LEU A 15 9.52 6.45 6.78
C LEU A 15 8.45 7.33 7.41
N CYS A 16 8.70 7.87 8.59
CA CYS A 16 7.88 8.95 9.13
C CYS A 16 8.28 10.30 8.51
N SER A 17 7.51 11.35 8.74
CA SER A 17 7.80 12.69 8.22
C SER A 17 9.18 13.21 8.65
N GLY A 18 9.59 12.96 9.90
CA GLY A 18 10.91 13.33 10.40
C GLY A 18 12.04 12.59 9.68
N ASP A 19 11.88 11.30 9.41
CA ASP A 19 12.86 10.52 8.64
C ASP A 19 13.00 11.06 7.21
N MET A 20 11.88 11.44 6.60
CA MET A 20 11.86 11.99 5.25
C MET A 20 12.57 13.35 5.18
N GLU A 21 12.42 14.19 6.21
CA GLU A 21 13.13 15.48 6.33
C GLU A 21 14.63 15.25 6.53
N GLU A 22 15.03 14.37 7.44
CA GLU A 22 16.42 14.04 7.72
C GLU A 22 17.15 13.49 6.48
N LEU A 23 16.49 12.61 5.75
CA LEU A 23 17.02 12.01 4.52
C LEU A 23 16.86 12.91 3.29
N GLN A 24 16.20 14.06 3.43
CA GLN A 24 15.84 14.98 2.34
C GLN A 24 15.06 14.31 1.21
N ILE A 25 14.16 13.39 1.59
CA ILE A 25 13.32 12.63 0.67
C ILE A 25 11.92 13.28 0.64
N LYS A 26 11.42 13.57 -0.55
CA LYS A 26 10.02 13.94 -0.78
C LYS A 26 9.35 12.83 -1.55
N TYR A 27 8.12 12.46 -1.17
CA TYR A 27 7.39 11.43 -1.89
C TYR A 27 7.27 11.74 -3.40
N SER A 28 7.04 13.01 -3.75
CA SER A 28 6.95 13.47 -5.14
C SER A 28 8.24 13.29 -5.95
N THR A 29 9.39 13.22 -5.30
CA THR A 29 10.70 13.02 -5.93
C THR A 29 11.20 11.59 -5.91
N LEU A 30 10.48 10.67 -5.24
CA LEU A 30 10.77 9.23 -5.22
C LEU A 30 10.43 8.58 -6.58
N ARG A 31 11.08 9.04 -7.63
CA ARG A 31 10.91 8.53 -8.99
C ARG A 31 12.21 7.93 -9.48
N ALA A 32 12.13 6.73 -10.07
CA ALA A 32 13.32 6.04 -10.60
C ALA A 32 13.94 6.72 -11.83
N ASP A 33 13.21 7.61 -12.48
CA ASP A 33 13.65 8.40 -13.64
C ASP A 33 14.37 9.70 -13.26
N SER A 34 14.25 10.19 -11.99
CA SER A 34 14.96 11.35 -11.49
C SER A 34 16.30 10.97 -10.85
N GLU A 35 17.29 11.86 -10.94
CA GLU A 35 18.59 11.64 -10.30
C GLU A 35 18.49 11.71 -8.77
N GLU A 36 17.68 12.63 -8.26
CA GLU A 36 17.38 12.77 -6.84
C GLU A 36 16.70 11.50 -6.29
N GLY A 37 15.68 10.98 -6.99
CA GLY A 37 14.98 9.76 -6.61
C GLY A 37 15.91 8.55 -6.60
N ARG A 38 16.78 8.41 -7.61
CA ARG A 38 17.78 7.32 -7.64
C ARG A 38 18.77 7.40 -6.49
N THR A 39 19.20 8.62 -6.13
CA THR A 39 20.13 8.82 -5.02
C THR A 39 19.45 8.49 -3.68
N ALA A 40 18.22 8.95 -3.47
CA ALA A 40 17.42 8.61 -2.29
C ALA A 40 17.21 7.09 -2.16
N LEU A 41 16.80 6.43 -3.25
CA LEU A 41 16.60 4.98 -3.27
C LEU A 41 17.88 4.20 -2.98
N ARG A 42 19.02 4.59 -3.55
CA ARG A 42 20.32 3.96 -3.23
C ARG A 42 20.66 4.09 -1.75
N ARG A 43 20.39 5.23 -1.16
CA ARG A 43 20.62 5.49 0.27
C ARG A 43 19.74 4.59 1.13
N LEU A 44 18.44 4.48 0.82
CA LEU A 44 17.51 3.59 1.52
C LEU A 44 17.91 2.11 1.40
N ILE A 45 18.30 1.67 0.22
CA ILE A 45 18.77 0.31 -0.02
C ILE A 45 20.04 0.03 0.81
N TYR A 46 20.98 0.97 0.86
CA TYR A 46 22.19 0.84 1.66
C TYR A 46 21.86 0.74 3.16
N ILE A 47 20.97 1.59 3.69
CA ILE A 47 20.56 1.53 5.10
C ILE A 47 19.88 0.18 5.39
N ALA A 48 18.98 -0.26 4.51
CA ALA A 48 18.32 -1.56 4.65
C ALA A 48 19.33 -2.73 4.69
N GLN A 49 20.37 -2.70 3.85
CA GLN A 49 21.43 -3.70 3.89
C GLN A 49 22.17 -3.73 5.23
N GLN A 50 22.51 -2.55 5.77
CA GLN A 50 23.25 -2.45 7.03
C GLN A 50 22.42 -2.93 8.22
N GLN A 51 21.13 -2.63 8.24
CA GLN A 51 20.27 -2.93 9.39
C GLN A 51 19.69 -4.34 9.37
N THR A 52 19.38 -4.89 8.19
CA THR A 52 18.66 -6.16 8.07
C THR A 52 19.49 -7.29 7.46
N GLY A 53 20.68 -6.99 6.94
CA GLY A 53 21.47 -7.96 6.18
C GLY A 53 20.86 -8.29 4.81
N PHE A 54 19.95 -7.49 4.28
CA PHE A 54 19.37 -7.65 2.95
C PHE A 54 20.45 -7.77 1.88
N ARG A 55 20.52 -8.93 1.22
CA ARG A 55 21.59 -9.23 0.26
C ARG A 55 21.18 -8.85 -1.15
N ILE A 56 22.03 -8.06 -1.81
CA ILE A 56 21.84 -7.65 -3.20
C ILE A 56 22.75 -8.50 -4.09
N THR A 57 22.16 -9.09 -5.13
CA THR A 57 22.92 -9.85 -6.15
C THR A 57 23.67 -8.89 -7.07
N PRO A 58 24.77 -9.33 -7.73
CA PRO A 58 25.39 -8.56 -8.79
C PRO A 58 24.34 -8.23 -9.89
N ASP A 59 24.32 -6.98 -10.33
CA ASP A 59 23.39 -6.51 -11.37
C ASP A 59 21.90 -6.65 -11.01
N PRO A 60 21.45 -6.01 -9.91
CA PRO A 60 20.12 -6.20 -9.37
C PRO A 60 19.05 -5.47 -10.19
N VAL A 61 17.88 -6.07 -10.30
CA VAL A 61 16.67 -5.40 -10.80
C VAL A 61 15.71 -5.24 -9.63
N PHE A 62 15.42 -3.99 -9.26
CA PHE A 62 14.48 -3.68 -8.19
C PHE A 62 13.11 -3.33 -8.75
N LEU A 63 12.06 -3.83 -8.12
CA LEU A 63 10.74 -3.25 -8.15
C LEU A 63 10.55 -2.48 -6.84
N ILE A 64 10.20 -1.21 -6.94
CA ILE A 64 9.99 -0.32 -5.79
C ILE A 64 8.57 0.19 -5.86
N GLU A 65 7.83 -0.02 -4.78
CA GLU A 65 6.46 0.46 -4.60
C GLU A 65 6.44 1.38 -3.38
N ALA A 66 5.91 2.58 -3.55
CA ALA A 66 5.82 3.56 -2.48
C ALA A 66 4.37 3.99 -2.28
N ILE A 67 3.92 4.05 -1.02
CA ILE A 67 2.57 4.45 -0.64
C ILE A 67 2.66 5.52 0.42
N PRO A 68 2.22 6.74 0.14
CA PRO A 68 2.17 7.80 1.12
C PRO A 68 1.02 7.59 2.10
N TYR A 69 1.22 8.10 3.32
CA TYR A 69 0.19 8.33 4.33
C TYR A 69 0.48 9.66 5.04
N SER A 70 -0.45 10.18 5.85
CA SER A 70 -0.31 11.52 6.47
C SER A 70 0.92 11.66 7.38
N GLY A 71 1.43 10.55 7.93
CA GLY A 71 2.62 10.51 8.78
C GLY A 71 3.93 10.15 8.06
N GLY A 72 3.92 9.92 6.72
CA GLY A 72 5.12 9.49 6.00
C GLY A 72 4.84 8.66 4.74
N CYS A 73 5.65 7.62 4.50
CA CYS A 73 5.39 6.68 3.42
C CYS A 73 5.93 5.27 3.71
N PHE A 74 5.26 4.26 3.15
CA PHE A 74 5.79 2.91 3.03
C PHE A 74 6.54 2.77 1.71
N ILE A 75 7.70 2.12 1.75
CA ILE A 75 8.50 1.77 0.57
C ILE A 75 8.78 0.28 0.60
N LEU A 76 8.19 -0.46 -0.33
CA LEU A 76 8.48 -1.87 -0.51
C LEU A 76 9.51 -2.03 -1.63
N ILE A 77 10.65 -2.61 -1.30
CA ILE A 77 11.73 -2.91 -2.24
C ILE A 77 11.73 -4.40 -2.49
N THR A 78 11.53 -4.81 -3.73
CA THR A 78 11.56 -6.21 -4.17
C THR A 78 12.71 -6.44 -5.15
N LEU A 79 13.62 -7.36 -4.83
CA LEU A 79 14.68 -7.80 -5.73
C LEU A 79 14.11 -8.82 -6.73
N LYS A 80 14.13 -8.47 -8.02
CA LYS A 80 13.72 -9.39 -9.09
C LYS A 80 14.89 -10.18 -9.61
N GLU A 81 14.71 -11.48 -9.82
CA GLU A 81 15.63 -12.27 -10.61
C GLU A 81 15.52 -11.88 -12.09
N LYS A 82 16.64 -11.74 -12.77
CA LYS A 82 16.64 -11.74 -14.23
C LYS A 82 16.01 -13.06 -14.68
N SER A 83 14.79 -12.99 -15.24
CA SER A 83 14.08 -14.21 -15.62
C SER A 83 14.82 -14.88 -16.77
N PHE A 84 15.47 -16.00 -16.50
CA PHE A 84 15.73 -16.99 -17.54
C PHE A 84 14.35 -17.40 -18.11
N ARG A 85 14.21 -17.33 -19.45
CA ARG A 85 12.99 -17.74 -20.16
C ARG A 85 12.76 -19.25 -20.01
N GLY A 86 12.28 -19.68 -18.86
CA GLY A 86 11.82 -21.04 -18.60
C GLY A 86 10.32 -21.05 -18.37
N LYS A 87 9.60 -22.04 -18.92
CA LYS A 87 8.18 -22.25 -18.65
C LYS A 87 7.97 -22.45 -17.15
N LYS A 88 7.49 -21.39 -16.46
CA LYS A 88 7.11 -21.49 -15.05
C LYS A 88 5.66 -21.94 -14.97
N PHE A 89 5.43 -23.07 -14.34
CA PHE A 89 4.07 -23.48 -13.94
C PHE A 89 3.56 -22.45 -12.92
N ARG A 90 2.50 -21.72 -13.26
CA ARG A 90 1.89 -20.73 -12.38
C ARG A 90 0.74 -21.42 -11.67
N ILE A 91 0.93 -21.85 -10.42
CA ILE A 91 -0.18 -22.29 -9.58
C ILE A 91 -0.94 -21.04 -9.16
N LEU A 92 -2.07 -20.78 -9.80
CA LEU A 92 -3.00 -19.72 -9.41
C LEU A 92 -3.76 -20.16 -8.16
N ARG A 93 -3.25 -19.86 -6.98
CA ARG A 93 -4.09 -19.87 -5.78
C ARG A 93 -5.08 -18.71 -5.93
N ARG A 94 -6.38 -19.02 -5.94
CA ARG A 94 -7.45 -18.03 -5.87
C ARG A 94 -7.53 -17.48 -4.44
N ASN A 95 -6.59 -16.59 -4.10
CA ASN A 95 -6.75 -15.79 -2.90
C ASN A 95 -7.73 -14.65 -3.21
N PRO A 96 -8.56 -14.23 -2.26
CA PRO A 96 -9.44 -13.09 -2.46
C PRO A 96 -8.61 -11.88 -2.93
N PHE A 97 -9.18 -11.13 -3.84
CA PHE A 97 -8.53 -9.92 -4.34
C PHE A 97 -8.70 -8.83 -3.28
N GLN A 98 -7.59 -8.25 -2.84
CA GLN A 98 -7.57 -7.20 -1.84
C GLN A 98 -6.95 -5.93 -2.44
N ARG A 99 -7.51 -4.78 -2.07
CA ARG A 99 -6.96 -3.47 -2.35
C ARG A 99 -7.20 -2.57 -1.14
N ILE A 100 -6.19 -1.82 -0.78
CA ILE A 100 -6.26 -0.84 0.29
C ILE A 100 -6.10 0.57 -0.30
N PHE A 101 -6.89 1.51 0.21
CA PHE A 101 -6.89 2.92 -0.17
C PHE A 101 -6.53 3.74 1.05
N SER A 102 -5.62 4.70 0.93
CA SER A 102 -5.27 5.65 2.01
C SER A 102 -5.98 6.98 1.80
N PHE A 103 -6.43 7.62 2.89
CA PHE A 103 -7.14 8.90 2.87
C PHE A 103 -6.44 9.91 3.75
N GLU A 104 -6.34 11.15 3.28
CA GLU A 104 -5.66 12.22 4.00
C GLU A 104 -6.50 12.70 5.19
N SER A 105 -7.82 12.76 5.01
CA SER A 105 -8.75 13.23 6.04
C SER A 105 -9.88 12.23 6.33
N CYS A 106 -10.54 12.45 7.48
CA CYS A 106 -11.77 11.72 7.80
C CYS A 106 -12.91 12.06 6.84
N GLU A 107 -12.97 13.29 6.34
CA GLU A 107 -13.98 13.73 5.38
C GLU A 107 -13.87 12.99 4.06
N ASP A 108 -12.65 12.81 3.54
CA ASP A 108 -12.42 12.10 2.28
C ASP A 108 -12.89 10.64 2.35
N ILE A 109 -12.58 9.94 3.44
CA ILE A 109 -13.06 8.55 3.60
C ILE A 109 -14.57 8.50 3.74
N LEU A 110 -15.22 9.45 4.44
CA LEU A 110 -16.67 9.49 4.57
C LEU A 110 -17.35 9.75 3.22
N CYS A 111 -16.82 10.68 2.42
CA CYS A 111 -17.30 10.92 1.05
C CYS A 111 -17.15 9.66 0.18
N ALA A 112 -16.02 8.98 0.25
CA ALA A 112 -15.81 7.74 -0.47
C ALA A 112 -16.81 6.65 -0.05
N LEU A 113 -17.09 6.49 1.26
CA LEU A 113 -18.04 5.52 1.79
C LEU A 113 -19.46 5.80 1.33
N GLU A 114 -19.89 7.06 1.33
CA GLU A 114 -21.21 7.49 0.84
C GLU A 114 -21.38 7.11 -0.64
N LYS A 115 -20.40 7.47 -1.48
CA LYS A 115 -20.45 7.17 -2.92
C LYS A 115 -20.39 5.66 -3.20
N LEU A 116 -19.52 4.92 -2.50
CA LEU A 116 -19.44 3.48 -2.64
C LEU A 116 -20.73 2.79 -2.19
N TYR A 117 -21.40 3.31 -1.16
CA TYR A 117 -22.70 2.80 -0.71
C TYR A 117 -23.81 3.05 -1.73
N ALA A 118 -23.87 4.23 -2.34
CA ALA A 118 -24.82 4.57 -3.39
C ALA A 118 -24.69 3.67 -4.63
N CYS A 119 -23.51 3.13 -4.86
CA CYS A 119 -23.14 2.35 -6.04
C CYS A 119 -23.51 0.85 -5.96
N ARG A 120 -24.48 0.45 -5.14
CA ARG A 120 -24.88 -0.96 -5.04
C ARG A 120 -25.22 -1.56 -6.42
N PRO A 121 -24.61 -2.72 -6.84
CA PRO A 121 -24.93 -4.01 -6.23
C PRO A 121 -23.75 -5.01 -6.14
N VAL A 122 -22.53 -4.63 -5.83
CA VAL A 122 -21.43 -5.62 -5.77
C VAL A 122 -21.18 -6.02 -4.32
N ARG A 123 -21.35 -7.31 -4.02
CA ARG A 123 -20.97 -7.87 -2.71
C ARG A 123 -19.47 -7.94 -2.58
N TYR A 124 -18.90 -7.10 -1.72
CA TYR A 124 -17.51 -7.12 -1.30
C TYR A 124 -17.45 -6.86 0.21
N SER A 125 -16.42 -7.40 0.86
CA SER A 125 -16.14 -7.07 2.24
C SER A 125 -15.32 -5.77 2.29
N SER A 126 -15.60 -4.91 3.26
CA SER A 126 -14.89 -3.64 3.44
C SER A 126 -14.58 -3.39 4.91
N SER A 127 -13.37 -2.93 5.20
CA SER A 127 -12.94 -2.62 6.57
C SER A 127 -12.23 -1.27 6.60
N ILE A 128 -12.45 -0.49 7.67
CA ILE A 128 -11.74 0.76 7.92
C ILE A 128 -10.69 0.50 8.99
N ILE A 129 -9.45 0.86 8.70
CA ILE A 129 -8.30 0.69 9.58
C ILE A 129 -7.66 2.06 9.80
N LEU A 130 -7.41 2.41 11.06
CA LEU A 130 -6.63 3.59 11.43
C LEU A 130 -5.21 3.14 11.75
N TYR A 131 -4.24 3.66 11.01
CA TYR A 131 -2.82 3.41 11.24
C TYR A 131 -2.03 4.71 11.15
N ASN A 132 -1.24 5.03 12.17
CA ASN A 132 -0.44 6.27 12.27
C ASN A 132 -1.20 7.56 11.89
N GLY A 133 -2.45 7.67 12.36
CA GLY A 133 -3.30 8.85 12.09
C GLY A 133 -3.96 8.89 10.71
N THR A 134 -3.65 7.94 9.83
CA THR A 134 -4.23 7.83 8.48
C THR A 134 -5.34 6.78 8.46
N TYR A 135 -6.43 7.10 7.78
CA TYR A 135 -7.51 6.15 7.52
C TYR A 135 -7.23 5.33 6.27
N PHE A 136 -7.43 4.03 6.40
CA PHE A 136 -7.30 3.08 5.30
C PHE A 136 -8.60 2.33 5.08
N LEU A 137 -9.08 2.29 3.85
CA LEU A 137 -10.22 1.46 3.44
C LEU A 137 -9.68 0.21 2.74
N LEU A 138 -9.84 -0.94 3.38
CA LEU A 138 -9.54 -2.24 2.79
C LEU A 138 -10.79 -2.80 2.13
N ILE A 139 -10.71 -3.10 0.84
CA ILE A 139 -11.76 -3.78 0.08
C ILE A 139 -11.26 -5.17 -0.30
N THR A 140 -12.07 -6.18 0.05
CA THR A 140 -11.80 -7.60 -0.26
C THR A 140 -12.93 -8.19 -1.08
N ASN A 141 -12.61 -8.82 -2.20
CA ASN A 141 -13.58 -9.49 -3.04
C ASN A 141 -13.06 -10.87 -3.46
N GLY A 142 -13.97 -11.85 -3.64
CA GLY A 142 -13.63 -13.18 -4.16
C GLY A 142 -13.17 -13.18 -5.61
N THR A 143 -13.49 -12.13 -6.35
CA THR A 143 -13.06 -11.86 -7.72
C THR A 143 -12.35 -10.50 -7.79
N LYS A 144 -11.86 -10.12 -8.97
CA LYS A 144 -11.24 -8.80 -9.18
C LYS A 144 -12.22 -7.69 -8.78
N ILE A 145 -11.73 -6.68 -8.04
CA ILE A 145 -12.50 -5.48 -7.70
C ILE A 145 -12.94 -4.80 -9.00
N SER A 146 -14.21 -4.44 -9.10
CA SER A 146 -14.74 -3.79 -10.30
C SER A 146 -14.01 -2.46 -10.55
N ALA A 147 -13.85 -2.09 -11.82
CA ALA A 147 -13.22 -0.82 -12.19
C ALA A 147 -13.97 0.36 -11.58
N TYR A 148 -15.28 0.25 -11.48
CA TYR A 148 -16.12 1.30 -10.91
C TYR A 148 -15.83 1.53 -9.42
N ILE A 149 -15.81 0.48 -8.59
CA ILE A 149 -15.46 0.59 -7.16
C ILE A 149 -14.08 1.22 -7.00
N ARG A 150 -13.13 0.76 -7.82
CA ARG A 150 -11.77 1.29 -7.79
C ARG A 150 -11.74 2.79 -8.11
N VAL A 151 -12.33 3.21 -9.22
CA VAL A 151 -12.33 4.61 -9.65
C VAL A 151 -13.04 5.49 -8.63
N THR A 152 -14.20 5.05 -8.10
CA THR A 152 -14.92 5.81 -7.08
C THR A 152 -14.12 5.98 -5.78
N ALA A 153 -13.40 4.94 -5.34
CA ALA A 153 -12.56 5.07 -4.15
C ALA A 153 -11.29 5.91 -4.42
N GLU A 154 -10.68 5.76 -5.61
CA GLU A 154 -9.49 6.52 -6.02
C GLU A 154 -9.76 8.02 -6.22
N GLU A 155 -11.02 8.43 -6.43
CA GLU A 155 -11.42 9.85 -6.53
C GLU A 155 -11.15 10.62 -5.23
N TYR A 156 -11.28 9.96 -4.08
CA TYR A 156 -11.12 10.56 -2.76
C TYR A 156 -9.82 10.11 -2.07
N ALA A 157 -9.22 9.03 -2.55
CA ALA A 157 -8.04 8.46 -1.92
C ALA A 157 -6.76 9.20 -2.31
N LEU A 158 -5.86 9.36 -1.35
CA LEU A 158 -4.49 9.83 -1.60
C LEU A 158 -3.71 8.83 -2.46
N ASN A 159 -3.87 7.53 -2.18
CA ASN A 159 -3.24 6.46 -2.94
C ASN A 159 -3.95 5.11 -2.76
N SER A 160 -3.60 4.13 -3.59
CA SER A 160 -4.12 2.75 -3.48
C SER A 160 -3.10 1.70 -3.85
N THR A 161 -3.14 0.54 -3.18
CA THR A 161 -2.32 -0.60 -3.54
C THR A 161 -3.05 -1.93 -3.38
N SER A 162 -2.59 -2.93 -4.11
CA SER A 162 -2.96 -4.34 -3.95
C SER A 162 -1.79 -5.21 -3.49
N ASP A 163 -0.69 -4.59 -3.06
CA ASP A 163 0.43 -5.31 -2.51
C ASP A 163 0.08 -5.94 -1.16
N ARG A 164 0.26 -7.25 -1.08
CA ARG A 164 -0.17 -8.05 0.07
C ARG A 164 0.66 -7.79 1.33
N ILE A 165 1.90 -7.40 1.17
CA ILE A 165 2.81 -7.16 2.29
C ILE A 165 2.38 -5.89 3.00
N ILE A 166 2.15 -4.83 2.23
CA ILE A 166 1.68 -3.55 2.75
C ILE A 166 0.30 -3.71 3.39
N ILE A 167 -0.61 -4.45 2.73
CA ILE A 167 -1.93 -4.74 3.29
C ILE A 167 -1.80 -5.53 4.60
N ALA A 168 -0.96 -6.58 4.65
CA ALA A 168 -0.74 -7.37 5.86
C ALA A 168 -0.19 -6.49 6.98
N HIS A 169 0.86 -5.70 6.71
CA HIS A 169 1.45 -4.80 7.69
C HIS A 169 0.41 -3.83 8.29
N ILE A 170 -0.38 -3.15 7.46
CA ILE A 170 -1.43 -2.22 7.93
C ILE A 170 -2.51 -2.97 8.72
N THR A 171 -2.90 -4.18 8.30
CA THR A 171 -3.95 -4.96 9.00
C THR A 171 -3.46 -5.56 10.33
N GLU A 172 -2.18 -5.85 10.46
CA GLU A 172 -1.57 -6.39 11.68
C GLU A 172 -1.33 -5.30 12.74
N HIS A 173 -0.88 -4.13 12.31
CA HIS A 173 -0.49 -3.05 13.22
C HIS A 173 -1.53 -1.93 13.36
N GLY A 174 -2.50 -1.86 12.47
CA GLY A 174 -3.57 -0.86 12.49
C GLY A 174 -4.72 -1.22 13.43
N LYS A 175 -5.44 -0.22 13.88
CA LYS A 175 -6.66 -0.36 14.67
C LYS A 175 -7.88 -0.40 13.75
N TYR A 176 -8.64 -1.48 13.77
CA TYR A 176 -9.91 -1.55 13.06
C TYR A 176 -10.93 -0.58 13.66
N VAL A 177 -11.41 0.35 12.86
CA VAL A 177 -12.52 1.27 13.18
C VAL A 177 -13.85 0.60 12.83
N ALA A 178 -13.91 -0.06 11.67
CA ALA A 178 -15.05 -0.88 11.25
C ALA A 178 -14.53 -2.11 10.49
N LYS A 179 -15.16 -3.26 10.68
CA LYS A 179 -14.71 -4.54 10.12
C LYS A 179 -15.81 -5.18 9.27
N ASP A 180 -15.40 -5.77 8.14
CA ASP A 180 -16.16 -6.60 7.22
C ASP A 180 -17.29 -5.92 6.41
N ASN A 181 -18.01 -4.94 6.95
CA ASN A 181 -19.13 -4.26 6.28
C ASN A 181 -19.06 -2.73 6.45
N ALA A 182 -17.86 -2.16 6.44
CA ALA A 182 -17.65 -0.75 6.72
C ALA A 182 -18.41 0.18 5.77
N VAL A 183 -18.40 -0.09 4.46
CA VAL A 183 -19.14 0.70 3.46
C VAL A 183 -20.65 0.61 3.68
N GLU A 184 -21.18 -0.58 4.00
CA GLU A 184 -22.61 -0.76 4.23
C GLU A 184 -23.05 -0.06 5.53
N THR A 185 -22.28 -0.21 6.60
CA THR A 185 -22.64 0.35 7.91
C THR A 185 -22.50 1.86 7.95
N ALA A 186 -21.35 2.39 7.55
CA ALA A 186 -21.12 3.84 7.56
C ALA A 186 -21.87 4.56 6.44
N GLY A 187 -21.89 4.01 5.22
CA GLY A 187 -22.61 4.60 4.11
C GLY A 187 -24.12 4.69 4.34
N ALA A 188 -24.72 3.66 4.98
CA ALA A 188 -26.14 3.72 5.35
C ALA A 188 -26.45 4.80 6.40
N ALA A 189 -25.50 5.13 7.26
CA ALA A 189 -25.63 6.21 8.24
C ALA A 189 -25.49 7.60 7.61
N LEU A 190 -24.65 7.73 6.58
CA LEU A 190 -24.39 9.00 5.87
C LEU A 190 -25.49 9.36 4.86
N CYS A 191 -26.16 8.38 4.27
CA CYS A 191 -27.24 8.58 3.28
C CYS A 191 -28.63 8.76 3.91
N ARG A 192 -28.71 9.04 5.21
CA ARG A 192 -29.96 9.42 5.90
C ARG A 192 -30.09 10.92 5.92
#